data_796279a5c189aa56f3922273cdbc2372
#
_entry.id   796279a5c189aa56f3922273cdbc2372
#
_cell.length_a   1.000
_cell.length_b   1.000
_cell.length_c   1.000
_cell.angle_alpha   90.00
_cell.angle_beta   90.00
_cell.angle_gamma   90.00
#
_symmetry.space_group_name_H-M   'P 1'
#
loop_
_entity.id
_entity.type
_entity.pdbx_description
1 polymer ?
#
loop_
_entity_poly.entity_id
_entity_poly.type
_entity_poly.pdbx_seq_one_letter_code
_entity_poly.pdbx_strand_id
1 'polypeptide(L)'
;MEMQEEEKREEQYEGVRLCDVISIEEIVSVHYFQYKSNFAFPGESHDFWELICVDYGEIRVVAGEREIPLRQGELYFHRPGEFHNVLTDGRISPSLVVIGFFCRSSPMERFSGKLLSVDEREKELLGRIVR
;
A
#
# COMPACT_ATOMS: atom_id res chain seq x y z
N MET A 1 -48.83 -12.86 -13.67
CA MET A 1 -47.89 -12.69 -14.80
C MET A 1 -46.98 -11.51 -14.62
N GLU A 2 -47.46 -10.37 -14.26
CA GLU A 2 -46.62 -9.18 -14.01
C GLU A 2 -45.69 -9.34 -12.81
N MET A 3 -46.10 -10.00 -11.74
CA MET A 3 -45.28 -10.25 -10.56
C MET A 3 -44.13 -11.22 -10.85
N GLN A 4 -44.28 -12.18 -11.76
CA GLN A 4 -43.19 -13.08 -12.14
C GLN A 4 -42.14 -12.40 -13.02
N GLU A 5 -42.51 -11.40 -13.79
CA GLU A 5 -41.58 -10.61 -14.59
C GLU A 5 -40.77 -9.64 -13.73
N GLU A 6 -41.35 -9.08 -12.66
CA GLU A 6 -40.64 -8.25 -11.69
C GLU A 6 -39.64 -9.07 -10.86
N GLU A 7 -40.00 -10.26 -10.38
CA GLU A 7 -39.07 -11.14 -9.70
C GLU A 7 -37.90 -11.53 -10.61
N LYS A 8 -38.14 -11.80 -11.90
CA LYS A 8 -37.07 -12.09 -12.85
C LYS A 8 -36.18 -10.90 -13.14
N ARG A 9 -36.66 -9.66 -13.01
CA ARG A 9 -35.86 -8.45 -13.18
C ARG A 9 -34.98 -8.22 -11.97
N GLU A 10 -35.44 -8.47 -10.74
CA GLU A 10 -34.65 -8.36 -9.52
C GLU A 10 -33.50 -9.39 -9.53
N GLU A 11 -33.72 -10.61 -10.05
CA GLU A 11 -32.68 -11.62 -10.19
C GLU A 11 -31.58 -11.26 -11.20
N GLN A 12 -31.81 -10.28 -12.11
CA GLN A 12 -30.83 -9.84 -13.10
C GLN A 12 -29.90 -8.74 -12.59
N TYR A 13 -30.20 -8.14 -11.45
CA TYR A 13 -29.37 -7.08 -10.87
C TYR A 13 -28.51 -7.63 -9.75
N GLU A 14 -27.22 -7.79 -10.03
CA GLU A 14 -26.23 -8.04 -8.98
C GLU A 14 -25.80 -6.71 -8.36
N GLY A 15 -26.18 -6.47 -7.13
CA GLY A 15 -25.71 -5.33 -6.37
C GLY A 15 -24.28 -5.54 -5.92
N VAL A 16 -23.45 -4.50 -6.02
CA VAL A 16 -22.13 -4.49 -5.38
C VAL A 16 -22.30 -3.93 -3.96
N ARG A 17 -21.91 -4.72 -2.97
CA ARG A 17 -21.92 -4.27 -1.59
C ARG A 17 -20.76 -3.31 -1.37
N LEU A 18 -21.04 -2.15 -0.80
CA LEU A 18 -19.99 -1.15 -0.53
C LEU A 18 -18.93 -1.67 0.43
N CYS A 19 -19.26 -2.65 1.27
CA CYS A 19 -18.28 -3.29 2.15
C CYS A 19 -17.23 -4.13 1.41
N ASP A 20 -17.48 -4.48 0.14
CA ASP A 20 -16.53 -5.21 -0.70
C ASP A 20 -15.56 -4.29 -1.44
N VAL A 21 -15.72 -2.98 -1.32
CA VAL A 21 -14.89 -1.96 -1.93
C VAL A 21 -13.90 -1.43 -0.90
N ILE A 22 -12.68 -1.16 -1.35
CA ILE A 22 -11.68 -0.51 -0.51
C ILE A 22 -12.02 0.96 -0.38
N SER A 23 -12.19 1.42 0.85
CA SER A 23 -12.42 2.82 1.17
C SER A 23 -11.37 3.29 2.16
N ILE A 24 -10.57 4.27 1.74
CA ILE A 24 -9.59 4.91 2.62
C ILE A 24 -10.30 6.01 3.39
N GLU A 25 -10.26 5.91 4.72
CA GLU A 25 -10.99 6.80 5.61
C GLU A 25 -10.21 8.08 5.90
N GLU A 26 -8.89 7.96 6.01
CA GLU A 26 -8.03 9.08 6.38
C GLU A 26 -6.62 8.83 5.87
N ILE A 27 -6.00 9.87 5.31
CA ILE A 27 -4.57 9.89 5.01
C ILE A 27 -3.86 10.47 6.23
N VAL A 28 -3.01 9.67 6.86
CA VAL A 28 -2.25 10.08 8.04
C VAL A 28 -1.05 10.91 7.63
N SER A 29 -0.32 10.45 6.62
CA SER A 29 0.90 11.10 6.18
C SER A 29 1.22 10.73 4.73
N VAL A 30 1.84 11.66 4.03
CA VAL A 30 2.42 11.42 2.70
C VAL A 30 3.81 12.02 2.72
N HIS A 31 4.82 11.18 2.49
CA HIS A 31 6.21 11.61 2.50
C HIS A 31 6.96 11.09 1.27
N TYR A 32 7.82 11.95 0.76
CA TYR A 32 8.85 11.56 -0.18
C TYR A 32 10.19 11.70 0.52
N PHE A 33 10.88 10.58 0.71
CA PHE A 33 12.16 10.53 1.39
C PHE A 33 13.28 10.23 0.42
N GLN A 34 14.39 10.93 0.58
CA GLN A 34 15.66 10.54 0.00
C GLN A 34 16.60 10.21 1.17
N TYR A 35 16.81 8.93 1.41
CA TYR A 35 17.65 8.48 2.49
C TYR A 35 19.11 8.51 2.11
N LYS A 36 19.95 8.77 3.09
CA LYS A 36 21.40 8.57 2.93
C LYS A 36 21.70 7.08 2.79
N SER A 37 22.73 6.75 2.02
CA SER A 37 23.10 5.34 1.78
C SER A 37 23.41 4.54 3.04
N ASN A 38 23.82 5.22 4.13
CA ASN A 38 24.10 4.59 5.41
C ASN A 38 23.00 4.85 6.45
N PHE A 39 21.81 5.21 6.01
CA PHE A 39 20.67 5.49 6.90
C PHE A 39 20.32 4.24 7.72
N ALA A 40 20.14 4.44 9.01
CA ALA A 40 19.66 3.42 9.93
C ALA A 40 18.50 3.99 10.75
N PHE A 41 17.44 3.21 10.85
CA PHE A 41 16.22 3.56 11.57
C PHE A 41 15.86 2.42 12.52
N PRO A 42 15.44 2.70 13.77
CA PRO A 42 15.18 1.62 14.74
C PRO A 42 13.95 0.79 14.45
N GLY A 43 13.12 1.22 13.51
CA GLY A 43 11.86 0.58 13.23
C GLY A 43 10.72 1.09 14.11
N GLU A 44 9.50 0.77 13.70
CA GLU A 44 8.29 1.19 14.38
C GLU A 44 7.12 0.25 14.11
N SER A 45 6.04 0.42 14.86
CA SER A 45 4.73 -0.12 14.55
C SER A 45 3.68 0.95 14.86
N HIS A 46 2.59 0.94 14.13
CA HIS A 46 1.47 1.87 14.32
C HIS A 46 0.16 1.22 13.90
N ASP A 47 -0.95 1.84 14.23
CA ASP A 47 -2.30 1.30 14.05
C ASP A 47 -2.94 1.62 12.70
N PHE A 48 -2.16 2.05 11.73
CA PHE A 48 -2.63 2.32 10.38
C PHE A 48 -1.77 1.60 9.34
N TRP A 49 -2.30 1.50 8.13
CA TRP A 49 -1.61 0.94 6.98
C TRP A 49 -0.50 1.86 6.51
N GLU A 50 0.58 1.28 6.01
CA GLU A 50 1.65 2.04 5.37
C GLU A 50 2.02 1.41 4.03
N LEU A 51 1.92 2.23 2.98
CA LEU A 51 2.45 1.91 1.67
C LEU A 51 3.87 2.43 1.57
N ILE A 52 4.80 1.58 1.19
CA ILE A 52 6.16 1.99 0.84
C ILE A 52 6.46 1.61 -0.60
N CYS A 53 6.90 2.58 -1.40
CA CYS A 53 7.23 2.39 -2.80
C CYS A 53 8.61 2.96 -3.09
N VAL A 54 9.44 2.20 -3.80
CA VAL A 54 10.78 2.64 -4.18
C VAL A 54 10.71 3.41 -5.50
N ASP A 55 11.03 4.69 -5.44
CA ASP A 55 11.11 5.56 -6.61
C ASP A 55 12.47 5.46 -7.30
N TYR A 56 13.54 5.32 -6.52
CA TYR A 56 14.90 5.17 -7.03
C TYR A 56 15.73 4.30 -6.10
N GLY A 57 16.58 3.47 -6.69
CA GLY A 57 17.49 2.60 -5.97
C GLY A 57 16.81 1.32 -5.48
N GLU A 58 17.31 0.78 -4.40
CA GLU A 58 16.74 -0.40 -3.74
C GLU A 58 16.92 -0.34 -2.24
N ILE A 59 16.02 -1.00 -1.55
CA ILE A 59 16.01 -1.12 -0.10
C ILE A 59 15.67 -2.55 0.28
N ARG A 60 15.76 -2.84 1.57
CA ARG A 60 15.12 -3.99 2.17
C ARG A 60 14.13 -3.49 3.21
N VAL A 61 12.92 -3.99 3.16
CA VAL A 61 11.94 -3.71 4.21
C VAL A 61 11.92 -4.87 5.19
N VAL A 62 11.82 -4.53 6.46
CA VAL A 62 11.55 -5.50 7.53
C VAL A 62 10.05 -5.46 7.79
N ALA A 63 9.41 -6.60 7.72
CA ALA A 63 7.98 -6.78 7.99
C ALA A 63 7.82 -7.92 8.98
N GLY A 64 7.59 -7.55 10.26
CA GLY A 64 7.66 -8.51 11.36
C GLY A 64 9.06 -9.10 11.46
N GLU A 65 9.19 -10.41 11.23
CA GLU A 65 10.47 -11.13 11.24
C GLU A 65 11.07 -11.33 9.85
N ARG A 66 10.40 -10.86 8.80
CA ARG A 66 10.85 -11.06 7.43
C ARG A 66 11.59 -9.85 6.89
N GLU A 67 12.60 -10.09 6.08
CA GLU A 67 13.30 -9.09 5.29
C GLU A 67 12.97 -9.30 3.82
N ILE A 68 12.51 -8.23 3.16
CA ILE A 68 12.03 -8.29 1.77
C ILE A 68 12.77 -7.24 0.96
N PRO A 69 13.50 -7.64 -0.10
CA PRO A 69 14.11 -6.66 -0.98
C PRO A 69 13.05 -5.96 -1.84
N LEU A 70 13.13 -4.64 -1.91
CA LEU A 70 12.33 -3.81 -2.80
C LEU A 70 13.25 -3.05 -3.75
N ARG A 71 12.94 -3.14 -5.03
CA ARG A 71 13.63 -2.43 -6.10
C ARG A 71 12.79 -1.29 -6.65
N GLN A 72 13.40 -0.46 -7.46
CA GLN A 72 12.70 0.63 -8.13
C GLN A 72 11.42 0.14 -8.82
N GLY A 73 10.31 0.82 -8.57
CA GLY A 73 9.00 0.48 -9.10
C GLY A 73 8.26 -0.61 -8.34
N GLU A 74 8.81 -1.09 -7.23
CA GLU A 74 8.15 -2.07 -6.37
C GLU A 74 7.61 -1.40 -5.12
N LEU A 75 6.52 -1.96 -4.59
CA LEU A 75 5.88 -1.47 -3.37
C LEU A 75 5.48 -2.61 -2.44
N TYR A 76 5.30 -2.25 -1.19
CA TYR A 76 4.86 -3.17 -0.15
C TYR A 76 3.87 -2.47 0.77
N PHE A 77 2.86 -3.20 1.22
CA PHE A 77 1.89 -2.71 2.20
C PHE A 77 2.17 -3.31 3.57
N HIS A 78 2.52 -2.48 4.53
CA HIS A 78 2.58 -2.86 5.94
C HIS A 78 1.19 -2.73 6.55
N ARG A 79 0.69 -3.79 7.14
CA ARG A 79 -0.59 -3.77 7.83
C ARG A 79 -0.48 -3.11 9.21
N PRO A 80 -1.62 -2.65 9.78
CA PRO A 80 -1.63 -2.10 11.13
C PRO A 80 -1.05 -3.07 12.16
N GLY A 81 -0.24 -2.55 13.07
CA GLY A 81 0.36 -3.32 14.16
C GLY A 81 1.61 -4.10 13.79
N GLU A 82 1.93 -4.24 12.53
CA GLU A 82 3.15 -4.95 12.10
C GLU A 82 4.38 -4.09 12.35
N PHE A 83 5.37 -4.66 13.03
CA PHE A 83 6.68 -4.02 13.15
C PHE A 83 7.33 -3.94 11.77
N HIS A 84 7.83 -2.75 11.42
CA HIS A 84 8.46 -2.54 10.13
C HIS A 84 9.66 -1.61 10.23
N ASN A 85 10.57 -1.76 9.30
CA ASN A 85 11.77 -0.97 9.18
C ASN A 85 12.24 -0.92 7.72
N VAL A 86 13.12 0.01 7.43
CA VAL A 86 13.79 0.15 6.14
C VAL A 86 15.28 0.06 6.35
N LEU A 87 15.91 -0.82 5.56
CA LEU A 87 17.35 -1.01 5.56
C LEU A 87 17.92 -0.63 4.19
N THR A 88 19.04 0.04 4.19
CA THR A 88 19.77 0.38 2.96
C THR A 88 21.05 -0.45 2.86
N ASP A 89 21.54 -0.64 1.64
CA ASP A 89 22.74 -1.44 1.40
C ASP A 89 24.06 -0.67 1.57
N GLY A 90 23.98 0.63 1.84
CA GLY A 90 25.15 1.49 1.99
C GLY A 90 25.80 1.96 0.69
N ARG A 91 25.23 1.60 -0.48
CA ARG A 91 25.80 1.93 -1.80
C ARG A 91 25.12 3.09 -2.48
N ILE A 92 23.80 3.12 -2.44
CA ILE A 92 22.97 4.09 -3.15
C ILE A 92 22.04 4.76 -2.16
N SER A 93 21.83 6.06 -2.30
CA SER A 93 20.79 6.78 -1.55
C SER A 93 19.43 6.54 -2.20
N PRO A 94 18.57 5.73 -1.61
CA PRO A 94 17.27 5.43 -2.20
C PRO A 94 16.28 6.60 -2.02
N SER A 95 15.35 6.71 -2.96
CA SER A 95 14.20 7.61 -2.84
C SER A 95 12.92 6.80 -2.68
N LEU A 96 12.13 7.13 -1.68
CA LEU A 96 10.95 6.38 -1.29
C LEU A 96 9.72 7.29 -1.22
N VAL A 97 8.57 6.73 -1.62
CA VAL A 97 7.26 7.28 -1.31
C VAL A 97 6.67 6.46 -0.17
N VAL A 98 6.27 7.12 0.90
CA VAL A 98 5.67 6.47 2.07
C VAL A 98 4.34 7.16 2.38
N ILE A 99 3.27 6.37 2.38
CA ILE A 99 1.91 6.86 2.63
C ILE A 99 1.30 6.06 3.77
N GLY A 100 0.94 6.74 4.84
CA GLY A 100 0.19 6.17 5.96
C GLY A 100 -1.29 6.51 5.84
N PHE A 101 -2.16 5.53 6.06
CA PHE A 101 -3.60 5.72 5.93
C PHE A 101 -4.40 4.75 6.80
N PHE A 102 -5.58 5.21 7.23
CA PHE A 102 -6.57 4.34 7.87
C PHE A 102 -7.50 3.73 6.84
N CYS A 103 -7.68 2.43 6.93
CA CYS A 103 -8.60 1.68 6.08
C CYS A 103 -9.14 0.46 6.85
N ARG A 104 -10.45 0.41 7.05
CA ARG A 104 -11.13 -0.70 7.72
C ARG A 104 -11.75 -1.68 6.73
N SER A 105 -11.63 -1.41 5.44
CA SER A 105 -12.21 -2.27 4.40
C SER A 105 -11.53 -3.63 4.40
N SER A 106 -12.30 -4.70 4.59
CA SER A 106 -11.75 -6.05 4.63
C SER A 106 -10.99 -6.47 3.36
N PRO A 107 -11.38 -6.02 2.14
CA PRO A 107 -10.60 -6.33 0.94
C PRO A 107 -9.17 -5.81 0.96
N MET A 108 -8.85 -4.81 1.79
CA MET A 108 -7.49 -4.29 1.93
C MET A 108 -6.50 -5.37 2.42
N GLU A 109 -6.98 -6.35 3.18
CA GLU A 109 -6.16 -7.46 3.67
C GLU A 109 -5.51 -8.28 2.55
N ARG A 110 -6.05 -8.24 1.35
CA ARG A 110 -5.46 -8.90 0.18
C ARG A 110 -4.09 -8.37 -0.20
N PHE A 111 -3.80 -7.14 0.18
CA PHE A 111 -2.52 -6.49 -0.11
C PHE A 111 -1.50 -6.67 1.00
N SER A 112 -1.91 -7.18 2.16
CA SER A 112 -1.03 -7.40 3.29
C SER A 112 0.08 -8.38 2.95
N GLY A 113 1.31 -7.98 3.19
CA GLY A 113 2.47 -8.84 3.03
C GLY A 113 2.84 -9.17 1.59
N LYS A 114 2.33 -8.45 0.62
CA LYS A 114 2.60 -8.70 -0.80
C LYS A 114 3.58 -7.69 -1.38
N LEU A 115 4.51 -8.21 -2.16
CA LEU A 115 5.39 -7.43 -3.02
C LEU A 115 4.66 -7.21 -4.35
N LEU A 116 4.47 -5.97 -4.71
CA LEU A 116 3.78 -5.57 -5.93
C LEU A 116 4.65 -4.67 -6.78
N SER A 117 4.43 -4.70 -8.09
CA SER A 117 5.10 -3.81 -9.03
C SER A 117 4.14 -2.71 -9.48
N VAL A 118 4.66 -1.49 -9.62
CA VAL A 118 3.91 -0.30 -10.05
C VAL A 118 4.08 -0.13 -11.55
N ASP A 119 2.97 -0.01 -12.28
CA ASP A 119 3.01 0.33 -13.71
C ASP A 119 3.17 1.84 -13.93
N GLU A 120 3.29 2.26 -15.19
CA GLU A 120 3.53 3.68 -15.53
C GLU A 120 2.39 4.60 -15.07
N ARG A 121 1.15 4.13 -15.16
CA ARG A 121 -0.01 4.90 -14.71
C ARG A 121 -0.01 5.06 -13.18
N GLU A 122 0.32 4.02 -12.48
CA GLU A 122 0.39 4.03 -11.02
C GLU A 122 1.54 4.92 -10.54
N LYS A 123 2.68 4.93 -11.23
CA LYS A 123 3.77 5.87 -10.96
C LYS A 123 3.33 7.32 -11.13
N GLU A 124 2.56 7.61 -12.17
CA GLU A 124 2.01 8.95 -12.39
C GLU A 124 1.08 9.36 -11.26
N LEU A 125 0.20 8.46 -10.82
CA LEU A 125 -0.71 8.71 -9.70
C LEU A 125 0.04 8.97 -8.40
N LEU A 126 1.05 8.17 -8.10
CA LEU A 126 1.90 8.38 -6.92
C LEU A 126 2.62 9.74 -7.01
N GLY A 127 3.13 10.10 -8.17
CA GLY A 127 3.75 11.40 -8.40
C GLY A 127 2.83 12.58 -8.12
N ARG A 128 1.54 12.43 -8.41
CA ARG A 128 0.53 13.45 -8.10
C ARG A 128 0.26 13.57 -6.61
N ILE A 129 0.27 12.47 -5.90
CA ILE A 129 0.01 12.46 -4.46
C ILE A 129 1.13 13.17 -3.69
N VAL A 130 2.38 13.02 -4.11
CA VAL A 130 3.54 13.58 -3.40
C VAL A 130 3.92 15.00 -3.82
N ARG A 131 3.24 15.56 -4.79
CA ARG A 131 3.50 16.95 -5.25
C ARG A 131 2.81 18.00 -4.41
#